data_ec3a595985b550c07e82577e50489ad6
#
_entry.id   ec3a595985b550c07e82577e50489ad6
#
_cell.length_a   1.000
_cell.length_b   1.000
_cell.length_c   1.000
_cell.angle_alpha   90.00
_cell.angle_beta   90.00
_cell.angle_gamma   90.00
#
_symmetry.space_group_name_H-M   'P 1'
#
loop_
_entity.id
_entity.type
_entity.pdbx_description
1 polymer ?
#
loop_
_entity_poly.entity_id
_entity_poly.type
_entity_poly.pdbx_seq_one_letter_code
_entity_poly.pdbx_strand_id
1 'polypeptide(L)'
;MDLSILEENINYKFRNRELLKKALTHTSYANEHHIESNEKLEFLGDSILEFLSSKYIYKNFSFLKEGEMTKVRADVVCEKSLYKVALRHDFSDFLYLGKSQLMTRESARPAILADSVEAVIAAIYFDSGLKQAEKFIVENLKDEIRIASKNVGMKDYKTVLQEKLQVHGDVNIKYTILEEKGPDHDKTFVAQVSCNGKKLAIGEGKNKKTAEMNAAHMALEKIK
;
A
#
# COMPACT_ATOMS: atom_id res chain seq x y z
N MET A 1 23.66 -2.32 18.97
CA MET A 1 22.89 -1.80 17.83
C MET A 1 22.99 -0.28 17.88
N ASP A 2 23.53 0.36 16.87
CA ASP A 2 23.69 1.82 16.84
C ASP A 2 22.49 2.46 16.14
N LEU A 3 21.59 3.04 16.92
CA LEU A 3 20.36 3.67 16.40
C LEU A 3 20.64 4.98 15.65
N SER A 4 21.85 5.54 15.73
CA SER A 4 22.17 6.76 14.95
C SER A 4 22.17 6.50 13.45
N ILE A 5 22.48 5.29 13.01
CA ILE A 5 22.43 4.88 11.61
C ILE A 5 20.97 4.88 11.11
N LEU A 6 20.03 4.35 11.89
CA LEU A 6 18.61 4.40 11.53
C LEU A 6 18.08 5.84 11.51
N GLU A 7 18.50 6.68 12.47
CA GLU A 7 18.14 8.11 12.47
C GLU A 7 18.59 8.80 11.17
N GLU A 8 19.79 8.46 10.68
CA GLU A 8 20.28 8.95 9.37
C GLU A 8 19.46 8.41 8.20
N ASN A 9 19.18 7.10 8.17
CA ASN A 9 18.41 6.46 7.13
C ASN A 9 17.00 7.08 6.99
N ILE A 10 16.31 7.34 8.13
CA ILE A 10 14.96 7.94 8.14
C ILE A 10 14.97 9.46 8.07
N ASN A 11 16.15 10.09 7.97
CA ASN A 11 16.33 11.54 7.96
C ASN A 11 15.62 12.25 9.13
N TYR A 12 15.67 11.63 10.33
CA TYR A 12 15.09 12.17 11.55
C TYR A 12 15.92 11.83 12.78
N LYS A 13 16.33 12.84 13.55
CA LYS A 13 17.08 12.69 14.79
C LYS A 13 16.18 12.89 15.99
N PHE A 14 16.03 11.85 16.81
CA PHE A 14 15.24 11.87 18.03
C PHE A 14 15.89 12.73 19.13
N ARG A 15 15.11 13.53 19.82
CA ARG A 15 15.49 14.20 21.06
C ARG A 15 15.51 13.20 22.21
N ASN A 16 14.53 12.27 22.20
CA ASN A 16 14.46 11.16 23.15
C ASN A 16 14.56 9.82 22.39
N ARG A 17 15.78 9.24 22.35
CA ARG A 17 16.03 7.96 21.67
C ARG A 17 15.32 6.76 22.29
N GLU A 18 14.85 6.85 23.54
CA GLU A 18 14.07 5.76 24.15
C GLU A 18 12.74 5.55 23.43
N LEU A 19 12.16 6.61 22.81
CA LEU A 19 10.98 6.48 21.95
C LEU A 19 11.26 5.62 20.72
N LEU A 20 12.40 5.88 20.05
CA LEU A 20 12.81 5.06 18.90
C LEU A 20 13.09 3.61 19.30
N LYS A 21 13.84 3.40 20.39
CA LYS A 21 14.11 2.07 20.90
C LYS A 21 12.81 1.31 21.23
N LYS A 22 11.86 1.95 21.88
CA LYS A 22 10.55 1.35 22.17
C LYS A 22 9.78 1.03 20.88
N ALA A 23 9.79 1.91 19.88
CA ALA A 23 9.14 1.67 18.59
C ALA A 23 9.70 0.45 17.84
N LEU A 24 10.98 0.14 18.06
CA LEU A 24 11.67 -1.02 17.46
C LEU A 24 11.61 -2.28 18.33
N THR A 25 10.95 -2.24 19.50
CA THR A 25 10.90 -3.36 20.44
C THR A 25 9.63 -4.19 20.19
N HIS A 26 9.79 -5.31 19.52
CA HIS A 26 8.69 -6.25 19.27
C HIS A 26 8.26 -6.98 20.56
N THR A 27 6.99 -7.40 20.62
CA THR A 27 6.37 -8.09 21.77
C THR A 27 7.17 -9.31 22.24
N SER A 28 7.78 -10.08 21.32
CA SER A 28 8.59 -11.26 21.70
C SER A 28 9.81 -10.88 22.54
N TYR A 29 10.50 -9.80 22.17
CA TYR A 29 11.65 -9.29 22.94
C TYR A 29 11.19 -8.65 24.26
N ALA A 30 10.11 -7.89 24.21
CA ALA A 30 9.53 -7.23 25.38
C ALA A 30 9.17 -8.23 26.48
N ASN A 31 8.53 -9.36 26.10
CA ASN A 31 8.17 -10.43 27.03
C ASN A 31 9.41 -11.13 27.65
N GLU A 32 10.45 -11.40 26.85
CA GLU A 32 11.69 -12.01 27.34
C GLU A 32 12.46 -11.11 28.33
N HIS A 33 12.31 -9.79 28.17
CA HIS A 33 13.07 -8.80 28.97
C HIS A 33 12.23 -8.04 30.00
N HIS A 34 10.92 -8.34 30.12
CA HIS A 34 9.97 -7.69 31.02
C HIS A 34 9.91 -6.16 30.85
N ILE A 35 9.90 -5.70 29.60
CA ILE A 35 9.79 -4.30 29.22
C ILE A 35 8.56 -4.05 28.35
N GLU A 36 8.24 -2.79 28.06
CA GLU A 36 7.11 -2.45 27.17
C GLU A 36 7.47 -2.73 25.69
N SER A 37 6.49 -3.28 24.96
CA SER A 37 6.55 -3.48 23.49
C SER A 37 6.17 -2.20 22.73
N ASN A 38 6.27 -2.28 21.38
CA ASN A 38 5.85 -1.23 20.45
C ASN A 38 4.33 -1.18 20.20
N GLU A 39 3.53 -2.14 20.63
CA GLU A 39 2.10 -2.29 20.29
C GLU A 39 1.27 -1.01 20.53
N LYS A 40 1.52 -0.30 21.63
CA LYS A 40 0.81 0.96 21.91
C LYS A 40 1.22 2.10 20.97
N LEU A 41 2.48 2.10 20.52
CA LEU A 41 2.96 3.06 19.54
C LEU A 41 2.42 2.73 18.14
N GLU A 42 2.41 1.45 17.77
CA GLU A 42 1.79 0.94 16.55
C GLU A 42 0.33 1.37 16.45
N PHE A 43 -0.49 1.06 17.46
CA PHE A 43 -1.90 1.46 17.52
C PHE A 43 -2.12 2.96 17.27
N LEU A 44 -1.30 3.82 17.88
CA LEU A 44 -1.40 5.26 17.67
C LEU A 44 -0.83 5.67 16.31
N GLY A 45 0.24 5.01 15.88
CA GLY A 45 0.91 5.27 14.61
C GLY A 45 0.03 5.00 13.41
N ASP A 46 -0.72 3.91 13.41
CA ASP A 46 -1.75 3.60 12.42
C ASP A 46 -2.76 4.75 12.28
N SER A 47 -3.34 5.21 13.39
CA SER A 47 -4.29 6.32 13.38
C SER A 47 -3.68 7.63 12.85
N ILE A 48 -2.43 7.92 13.18
CA ILE A 48 -1.70 9.11 12.68
C ILE A 48 -1.42 8.96 11.18
N LEU A 49 -0.99 7.79 10.74
CA LEU A 49 -0.71 7.46 9.35
C LEU A 49 -1.97 7.64 8.49
N GLU A 50 -3.10 7.07 8.91
CA GLU A 50 -4.38 7.20 8.22
C GLU A 50 -4.82 8.67 8.11
N PHE A 51 -4.76 9.42 9.21
CA PHE A 51 -5.15 10.82 9.23
C PHE A 51 -4.27 11.68 8.32
N LEU A 52 -2.95 11.55 8.43
CA LEU A 52 -2.01 12.40 7.68
C LEU A 52 -1.98 12.03 6.19
N SER A 53 -2.11 10.74 5.85
CA SER A 53 -2.27 10.29 4.46
C SER A 53 -3.58 10.83 3.87
N SER A 54 -4.70 10.77 4.60
CA SER A 54 -5.99 11.35 4.18
C SER A 54 -5.88 12.85 3.96
N LYS A 55 -5.25 13.57 4.88
CA LYS A 55 -5.00 15.03 4.77
C LYS A 55 -4.18 15.37 3.53
N TYR A 56 -3.13 14.59 3.25
CA TYR A 56 -2.28 14.79 2.09
C TYR A 56 -3.04 14.53 0.78
N ILE A 57 -3.79 13.43 0.71
CA ILE A 57 -4.64 13.08 -0.45
C ILE A 57 -5.68 14.18 -0.70
N TYR A 58 -6.42 14.57 0.33
CA TYR A 58 -7.44 15.62 0.22
C TYR A 58 -6.89 16.94 -0.31
N LYS A 59 -5.71 17.36 0.15
CA LYS A 59 -5.10 18.63 -0.25
C LYS A 59 -4.52 18.62 -1.67
N ASN A 60 -3.96 17.50 -2.10
CA ASN A 60 -3.16 17.44 -3.32
C ASN A 60 -3.84 16.76 -4.51
N PHE A 61 -4.98 16.07 -4.28
CA PHE A 61 -5.69 15.30 -5.30
C PHE A 61 -7.19 15.65 -5.31
N SER A 62 -7.49 16.95 -5.40
CA SER A 62 -8.86 17.50 -5.38
C SER A 62 -9.78 17.01 -6.50
N PHE A 63 -9.21 16.42 -7.55
CA PHE A 63 -9.97 15.81 -8.66
C PHE A 63 -10.54 14.43 -8.30
N LEU A 64 -10.09 13.78 -7.22
CA LEU A 64 -10.61 12.51 -6.77
C LEU A 64 -11.93 12.70 -5.99
N LYS A 65 -12.86 11.79 -6.20
CA LYS A 65 -14.09 11.69 -5.38
C LYS A 65 -13.77 11.01 -4.04
N GLU A 66 -14.65 11.14 -3.06
CA GLU A 66 -14.49 10.57 -1.73
C GLU A 66 -14.15 9.06 -1.76
N GLY A 67 -14.92 8.24 -2.47
CA GLY A 67 -14.66 6.80 -2.59
C GLY A 67 -13.34 6.47 -3.29
N GLU A 68 -12.84 7.36 -4.17
CA GLU A 68 -11.54 7.23 -4.82
C GLU A 68 -10.41 7.57 -3.83
N MET A 69 -10.57 8.63 -3.04
CA MET A 69 -9.63 8.99 -1.97
C MET A 69 -9.50 7.86 -0.94
N THR A 70 -10.62 7.23 -0.56
CA THR A 70 -10.65 6.09 0.36
C THR A 70 -9.88 4.89 -0.20
N LYS A 71 -10.05 4.57 -1.50
CA LYS A 71 -9.28 3.50 -2.16
C LYS A 71 -7.78 3.81 -2.22
N VAL A 72 -7.41 5.05 -2.62
CA VAL A 72 -6.01 5.49 -2.65
C VAL A 72 -5.38 5.35 -1.27
N ARG A 73 -6.08 5.81 -0.21
CA ARG A 73 -5.58 5.66 1.15
C ARG A 73 -5.35 4.19 1.50
N ALA A 74 -6.35 3.33 1.33
CA ALA A 74 -6.23 1.90 1.64
C ALA A 74 -5.06 1.21 0.89
N ASP A 75 -4.81 1.60 -0.36
CA ASP A 75 -3.70 1.07 -1.15
C ASP A 75 -2.31 1.47 -0.62
N VAL A 76 -2.20 2.62 0.05
CA VAL A 76 -0.90 3.17 0.46
C VAL A 76 -0.59 3.02 1.94
N VAL A 77 -1.60 2.85 2.82
CA VAL A 77 -1.37 2.59 4.25
C VAL A 77 -1.36 1.10 4.59
N CYS A 78 -1.42 0.20 3.61
CA CYS A 78 -1.43 -1.24 3.81
C CYS A 78 -0.04 -1.78 4.21
N GLU A 79 -0.03 -2.95 4.88
CA GLU A 79 1.18 -3.70 5.26
C GLU A 79 2.24 -3.73 4.15
N LYS A 80 1.83 -4.05 2.91
CA LYS A 80 2.75 -4.14 1.76
C LYS A 80 3.49 -2.84 1.48
N SER A 81 2.85 -1.69 1.64
CA SER A 81 3.47 -0.38 1.40
C SER A 81 4.41 -0.02 2.55
N LEU A 82 3.99 -0.25 3.79
CA LEU A 82 4.81 0.00 4.97
C LEU A 82 6.03 -0.92 5.03
N TYR A 83 5.87 -2.19 4.65
CA TYR A 83 6.99 -3.11 4.49
C TYR A 83 8.07 -2.58 3.53
N LYS A 84 7.66 -1.97 2.40
CA LYS A 84 8.62 -1.33 1.48
C LYS A 84 9.33 -0.13 2.11
N VAL A 85 8.62 0.65 2.92
CA VAL A 85 9.23 1.75 3.69
C VAL A 85 10.26 1.19 4.65
N ALA A 86 9.92 0.15 5.40
CA ALA A 86 10.83 -0.52 6.33
C ALA A 86 12.10 -1.05 5.64
N LEU A 87 11.96 -1.69 4.47
CA LEU A 87 13.10 -2.17 3.68
C LEU A 87 13.99 -1.04 3.17
N ARG A 88 13.40 0.08 2.74
CA ARG A 88 14.13 1.25 2.23
C ARG A 88 15.06 1.88 3.28
N HIS A 89 14.69 1.75 4.53
CA HIS A 89 15.42 2.32 5.66
C HIS A 89 16.12 1.27 6.54
N ASP A 90 16.23 0.01 6.06
CA ASP A 90 16.93 -1.09 6.74
C ASP A 90 16.42 -1.39 8.16
N PHE A 91 15.12 -1.23 8.42
CA PHE A 91 14.52 -1.44 9.75
C PHE A 91 14.84 -2.82 10.33
N SER A 92 14.98 -3.84 9.47
CA SER A 92 15.31 -5.21 9.88
C SER A 92 16.56 -5.32 10.75
N ASP A 93 17.51 -4.42 10.56
CA ASP A 93 18.81 -4.44 11.23
C ASP A 93 18.74 -3.82 12.64
N PHE A 94 17.61 -3.14 12.94
CA PHE A 94 17.43 -2.39 14.17
C PHE A 94 16.29 -2.91 15.05
N LEU A 95 15.58 -3.98 14.64
CA LEU A 95 14.50 -4.56 15.44
C LEU A 95 15.03 -5.34 16.64
N TYR A 96 14.43 -5.11 17.80
CA TYR A 96 14.62 -5.93 18.98
C TYR A 96 13.62 -7.10 18.92
N LEU A 97 14.10 -8.30 18.58
CA LEU A 97 13.32 -9.52 18.43
C LEU A 97 13.73 -10.56 19.46
N GLY A 98 12.76 -11.26 20.06
CA GLY A 98 13.02 -12.39 20.94
C GLY A 98 13.55 -13.62 20.17
N LYS A 99 14.14 -14.56 20.89
CA LYS A 99 14.80 -15.75 20.32
C LYS A 99 13.87 -16.57 19.42
N SER A 100 12.60 -16.69 19.79
CA SER A 100 11.60 -17.41 19.00
C SER A 100 11.41 -16.79 17.60
N GLN A 101 11.37 -15.47 17.51
CA GLN A 101 11.20 -14.74 16.24
C GLN A 101 12.47 -14.75 15.39
N LEU A 102 13.65 -14.82 16.00
CA LEU A 102 14.90 -14.95 15.27
C LEU A 102 15.04 -16.30 14.56
N MET A 103 14.37 -17.35 15.08
CA MET A 103 14.35 -18.71 14.49
C MET A 103 13.34 -18.89 13.35
N THR A 104 12.22 -18.15 13.35
CA THR A 104 11.15 -18.25 12.35
C THR A 104 11.34 -17.27 11.19
N ARG A 105 12.36 -17.52 10.39
CA ARG A 105 13.03 -16.53 9.53
C ARG A 105 12.25 -15.84 8.41
N GLU A 106 11.03 -16.23 7.97
CA GLU A 106 10.51 -15.68 6.70
C GLU A 106 9.06 -15.18 6.69
N SER A 107 8.12 -15.81 7.34
CA SER A 107 6.69 -15.49 7.15
C SER A 107 6.11 -14.36 8.00
N ALA A 108 6.72 -14.08 9.17
CA ALA A 108 6.23 -13.04 10.09
C ALA A 108 6.90 -11.66 9.90
N ARG A 109 7.97 -11.59 9.10
CA ARG A 109 8.75 -10.35 8.94
C ARG A 109 8.03 -9.18 8.28
N PRO A 110 7.22 -9.34 7.21
CA PRO A 110 6.53 -8.21 6.59
C PRO A 110 5.63 -7.47 7.56
N ALA A 111 4.80 -8.16 8.34
CA ALA A 111 3.93 -7.55 9.33
C ALA A 111 4.74 -6.83 10.42
N ILE A 112 5.70 -7.52 11.06
CA ILE A 112 6.55 -6.93 12.11
C ILE A 112 7.27 -5.67 11.63
N LEU A 113 7.73 -5.66 10.39
CA LEU A 113 8.40 -4.51 9.79
C LEU A 113 7.42 -3.36 9.50
N ALA A 114 6.22 -3.67 9.01
CA ALA A 114 5.17 -2.68 8.81
C ALA A 114 4.75 -2.04 10.14
N ASP A 115 4.46 -2.86 11.16
CA ASP A 115 4.07 -2.44 12.50
C ASP A 115 5.14 -1.54 13.14
N SER A 116 6.43 -1.84 12.90
CA SER A 116 7.54 -1.01 13.38
C SER A 116 7.59 0.37 12.72
N VAL A 117 7.18 0.50 11.45
CA VAL A 117 7.06 1.81 10.78
C VAL A 117 5.95 2.63 11.41
N GLU A 118 4.80 2.03 11.70
CA GLU A 118 3.71 2.71 12.42
C GLU A 118 4.15 3.15 13.80
N ALA A 119 4.81 2.26 14.54
CA ALA A 119 5.36 2.59 15.86
C ALA A 119 6.37 3.76 15.80
N VAL A 120 7.22 3.83 14.77
CA VAL A 120 8.17 4.94 14.56
C VAL A 120 7.43 6.24 14.22
N ILE A 121 6.33 6.19 13.46
CA ILE A 121 5.48 7.37 13.20
C ILE A 121 4.95 7.96 14.52
N ALA A 122 4.44 7.11 15.42
CA ALA A 122 3.99 7.56 16.74
C ALA A 122 5.16 8.06 17.60
N ALA A 123 6.32 7.42 17.55
CA ALA A 123 7.51 7.87 18.26
C ALA A 123 7.95 9.27 17.81
N ILE A 124 7.97 9.54 16.49
CA ILE A 124 8.25 10.88 15.92
C ILE A 124 7.22 11.89 16.39
N TYR A 125 5.95 11.49 16.42
CA TYR A 125 4.87 12.36 16.92
C TYR A 125 5.09 12.75 18.38
N PHE A 126 5.40 11.81 19.26
CA PHE A 126 5.67 12.12 20.67
C PHE A 126 6.94 12.95 20.87
N ASP A 127 7.95 12.74 20.04
CA ASP A 127 9.22 13.45 20.14
C ASP A 127 9.15 14.90 19.65
N SER A 128 8.43 15.17 18.56
CA SER A 128 8.47 16.47 17.87
C SER A 128 7.15 16.92 17.24
N GLY A 129 6.05 16.23 17.54
CA GLY A 129 4.70 16.61 17.16
C GLY A 129 4.31 16.24 15.72
N LEU A 130 3.06 16.55 15.40
CA LEU A 130 2.37 16.10 14.20
C LEU A 130 3.04 16.56 12.89
N LYS A 131 3.69 17.73 12.90
CA LYS A 131 4.36 18.27 11.70
C LYS A 131 5.54 17.42 11.24
N GLN A 132 6.30 16.86 12.18
CA GLN A 132 7.44 15.99 11.85
C GLN A 132 6.96 14.60 11.40
N ALA A 133 5.91 14.06 12.05
CA ALA A 133 5.26 12.84 11.59
C ALA A 133 4.70 12.98 10.16
N GLU A 134 4.05 14.12 9.84
CA GLU A 134 3.58 14.43 8.47
C GLU A 134 4.73 14.46 7.47
N LYS A 135 5.85 15.10 7.83
CA LYS A 135 7.03 15.13 6.95
C LYS A 135 7.53 13.72 6.63
N PHE A 136 7.70 12.88 7.65
CA PHE A 136 8.15 11.50 7.48
C PHE A 136 7.20 10.70 6.59
N ILE A 137 5.89 10.74 6.86
CA ILE A 137 4.87 10.04 6.07
C ILE A 137 4.88 10.50 4.61
N VAL A 138 4.89 11.80 4.36
CA VAL A 138 4.86 12.35 3.00
C VAL A 138 6.12 12.00 2.24
N GLU A 139 7.30 12.12 2.84
CA GLU A 139 8.58 11.77 2.20
C GLU A 139 8.59 10.31 1.75
N ASN A 140 7.96 9.42 2.52
CA ASN A 140 7.97 7.99 2.26
C ASN A 140 6.83 7.48 1.37
N LEU A 141 5.68 8.14 1.33
CA LEU A 141 4.48 7.62 0.65
C LEU A 141 3.96 8.51 -0.49
N LYS A 142 4.50 9.71 -0.72
CA LYS A 142 4.02 10.63 -1.76
C LYS A 142 4.00 10.02 -3.16
N ASP A 143 5.00 9.21 -3.50
CA ASP A 143 5.10 8.59 -4.83
C ASP A 143 4.11 7.44 -4.98
N GLU A 144 3.94 6.62 -3.94
CA GLU A 144 2.91 5.58 -3.86
C GLU A 144 1.51 6.19 -3.96
N ILE A 145 1.23 7.29 -3.25
CA ILE A 145 -0.04 8.02 -3.33
C ILE A 145 -0.27 8.54 -4.77
N ARG A 146 0.75 9.11 -5.40
CA ARG A 146 0.66 9.60 -6.78
C ARG A 146 0.38 8.49 -7.79
N ILE A 147 0.99 7.32 -7.61
CA ILE A 147 0.75 6.14 -8.45
C ILE A 147 -0.67 5.61 -8.22
N ALA A 148 -1.07 5.43 -6.96
CA ALA A 148 -2.40 4.96 -6.60
C ALA A 148 -3.49 5.92 -7.12
N SER A 149 -3.32 7.24 -6.98
CA SER A 149 -4.28 8.25 -7.46
C SER A 149 -4.50 8.22 -8.97
N LYS A 150 -3.47 7.89 -9.76
CA LYS A 150 -3.61 7.68 -11.20
C LYS A 150 -4.37 6.39 -11.54
N ASN A 151 -4.18 5.34 -10.74
CA ASN A 151 -4.76 4.03 -10.97
C ASN A 151 -6.24 3.96 -10.53
N VAL A 152 -6.64 4.70 -9.50
CA VAL A 152 -8.03 4.75 -9.01
C VAL A 152 -8.95 5.50 -9.98
N GLY A 153 -8.42 6.47 -10.73
CA GLY A 153 -9.16 7.09 -11.84
C GLY A 153 -9.44 6.14 -13.01
N MET A 154 -8.76 4.99 -13.08
CA MET A 154 -9.17 3.86 -13.88
C MET A 154 -10.30 3.15 -13.11
N LYS A 155 -11.56 3.52 -13.39
CA LYS A 155 -12.74 2.79 -12.89
C LYS A 155 -12.46 1.31 -13.01
N ASP A 156 -12.81 0.53 -11.98
CA ASP A 156 -12.81 -0.92 -12.09
C ASP A 156 -13.93 -1.35 -13.05
N TYR A 157 -13.65 -1.11 -14.32
CA TYR A 157 -14.60 -1.42 -15.40
C TYR A 157 -14.98 -2.90 -15.43
N LYS A 158 -14.16 -3.79 -14.86
CA LYS A 158 -14.49 -5.21 -14.75
C LYS A 158 -15.61 -5.43 -13.76
N THR A 159 -15.52 -4.85 -12.55
CA THR A 159 -16.58 -4.93 -11.54
C THR A 159 -17.86 -4.26 -12.04
N VAL A 160 -17.75 -3.06 -12.60
CA VAL A 160 -18.93 -2.36 -13.16
C VAL A 160 -19.58 -3.15 -14.29
N LEU A 161 -18.80 -3.77 -15.18
CA LEU A 161 -19.32 -4.63 -16.24
C LEU A 161 -20.00 -5.87 -15.68
N GLN A 162 -19.40 -6.49 -14.67
CA GLN A 162 -19.96 -7.66 -13.99
C GLN A 162 -21.30 -7.32 -13.34
N GLU A 163 -21.35 -6.28 -12.52
CA GLU A 163 -22.60 -5.81 -11.88
C GLU A 163 -23.70 -5.54 -12.92
N LYS A 164 -23.35 -4.84 -14.01
CA LYS A 164 -24.32 -4.49 -15.07
C LYS A 164 -24.84 -5.72 -15.82
N LEU A 165 -24.01 -6.71 -16.07
CA LEU A 165 -24.42 -7.94 -16.76
C LEU A 165 -25.18 -8.90 -15.84
N GLN A 166 -24.90 -8.90 -14.54
CA GLN A 166 -25.55 -9.75 -13.53
C GLN A 166 -26.94 -9.25 -13.10
N VAL A 167 -27.36 -8.04 -13.49
CA VAL A 167 -28.70 -7.50 -13.16
C VAL A 167 -29.82 -8.47 -13.60
N HIS A 168 -29.62 -9.26 -14.65
CA HIS A 168 -30.60 -10.19 -15.20
C HIS A 168 -30.31 -11.67 -14.90
N GLY A 169 -29.45 -11.97 -13.93
CA GLY A 169 -29.10 -13.32 -13.53
C GLY A 169 -27.60 -13.63 -13.65
N ASP A 170 -27.23 -14.87 -13.31
CA ASP A 170 -25.85 -15.30 -13.36
C ASP A 170 -25.31 -15.36 -14.79
N VAL A 171 -24.16 -14.72 -15.01
CA VAL A 171 -23.48 -14.68 -16.31
C VAL A 171 -22.04 -15.14 -16.18
N ASN A 172 -21.54 -15.80 -17.20
CA ASN A 172 -20.13 -16.21 -17.28
C ASN A 172 -19.35 -15.17 -18.09
N ILE A 173 -18.59 -14.33 -17.38
CA ILE A 173 -17.73 -13.30 -18.00
C ILE A 173 -16.31 -13.86 -18.06
N LYS A 174 -15.74 -13.90 -19.27
CA LYS A 174 -14.38 -14.41 -19.51
C LYS A 174 -13.53 -13.36 -20.21
N TYR A 175 -12.31 -13.16 -19.72
CA TYR A 175 -11.28 -12.36 -20.37
C TYR A 175 -10.23 -13.30 -20.99
N THR A 176 -9.82 -13.01 -22.20
CA THR A 176 -8.84 -13.83 -22.95
C THR A 176 -7.85 -12.90 -23.60
N ILE A 177 -6.56 -13.13 -23.40
CA ILE A 177 -5.51 -12.43 -24.15
C ILE A 177 -5.47 -13.02 -25.55
N LEU A 178 -5.70 -12.20 -26.55
CA LEU A 178 -5.71 -12.60 -27.96
C LEU A 178 -4.31 -12.50 -28.56
N GLU A 179 -3.54 -11.47 -28.17
CA GLU A 179 -2.28 -11.16 -28.81
C GLU A 179 -1.36 -10.39 -27.84
N GLU A 180 -0.05 -10.64 -27.98
CA GLU A 180 1.03 -9.87 -27.36
C GLU A 180 1.89 -9.28 -28.49
N LYS A 181 1.93 -7.94 -28.61
CA LYS A 181 2.64 -7.21 -29.68
C LYS A 181 3.83 -6.44 -29.11
N GLY A 182 4.87 -6.30 -29.90
CA GLY A 182 6.04 -5.46 -29.61
C GLY A 182 7.18 -6.20 -28.93
N PRO A 183 8.34 -5.54 -28.81
CA PRO A 183 9.52 -6.08 -28.16
C PRO A 183 9.33 -6.22 -26.64
N ASP A 184 10.16 -7.04 -25.99
CA ASP A 184 10.01 -7.36 -24.56
C ASP A 184 9.97 -6.15 -23.62
N HIS A 185 10.64 -5.07 -23.97
CA HIS A 185 10.69 -3.83 -23.20
C HIS A 185 9.52 -2.86 -23.48
N ASP A 186 8.70 -3.12 -24.52
CA ASP A 186 7.54 -2.29 -24.89
C ASP A 186 6.35 -3.11 -25.42
N LYS A 187 6.01 -4.18 -24.69
CA LYS A 187 4.87 -5.06 -25.02
C LYS A 187 3.53 -4.35 -24.91
N THR A 188 2.68 -4.60 -25.88
CA THR A 188 1.25 -4.24 -25.85
C THR A 188 0.42 -5.50 -25.91
N PHE A 189 -0.53 -5.65 -24.98
CA PHE A 189 -1.43 -6.79 -24.86
C PHE A 189 -2.79 -6.43 -25.44
N VAL A 190 -3.40 -7.37 -26.17
CA VAL A 190 -4.77 -7.25 -26.68
C VAL A 190 -5.64 -8.26 -25.95
N ALA A 191 -6.65 -7.78 -25.21
CA ALA A 191 -7.57 -8.62 -24.47
C ALA A 191 -8.99 -8.52 -25.04
N GLN A 192 -9.69 -9.66 -25.07
CA GLN A 192 -11.12 -9.74 -25.37
C GLN A 192 -11.91 -10.02 -24.11
N VAL A 193 -13.05 -9.36 -23.95
CA VAL A 193 -14.09 -9.75 -22.98
C VAL A 193 -15.26 -10.40 -23.69
N SER A 194 -15.77 -11.49 -23.11
CA SER A 194 -16.95 -12.23 -23.58
C SER A 194 -17.91 -12.51 -22.40
N CYS A 195 -19.21 -12.58 -22.71
CA CYS A 195 -20.26 -12.96 -21.79
C CYS A 195 -21.04 -14.13 -22.36
N ASN A 196 -21.16 -15.23 -21.61
CA ASN A 196 -21.82 -16.47 -22.05
C ASN A 196 -21.35 -16.94 -23.44
N GLY A 197 -20.04 -16.86 -23.70
CA GLY A 197 -19.41 -17.21 -24.98
C GLY A 197 -19.53 -16.15 -26.09
N LYS A 198 -20.39 -15.13 -25.94
CA LYS A 198 -20.51 -14.05 -26.93
C LYS A 198 -19.50 -12.96 -26.67
N LYS A 199 -18.69 -12.61 -27.69
CA LYS A 199 -17.74 -11.50 -27.64
C LYS A 199 -18.48 -10.16 -27.45
N LEU A 200 -18.04 -9.35 -26.48
CA LEU A 200 -18.55 -8.02 -26.22
C LEU A 200 -17.61 -6.94 -26.80
N ALA A 201 -16.35 -6.97 -26.42
CA ALA A 201 -15.39 -5.95 -26.83
C ALA A 201 -13.93 -6.47 -26.80
N ILE A 202 -13.03 -5.65 -27.35
CA ILE A 202 -11.58 -5.81 -27.28
C ILE A 202 -10.99 -4.53 -26.66
N GLY A 203 -9.89 -4.67 -25.90
CA GLY A 203 -9.11 -3.58 -25.36
C GLY A 203 -7.62 -3.87 -25.45
N GLU A 204 -6.81 -2.82 -25.53
CA GLU A 204 -5.36 -2.90 -25.57
C GLU A 204 -4.76 -2.23 -24.34
N GLY A 205 -3.55 -2.68 -23.92
CA GLY A 205 -2.87 -2.10 -22.76
C GLY A 205 -1.41 -2.56 -22.66
N LYS A 206 -0.60 -1.81 -21.92
CA LYS A 206 0.82 -2.11 -21.69
C LYS A 206 1.09 -3.32 -20.78
N ASN A 207 0.05 -3.86 -20.17
CA ASN A 207 0.06 -5.13 -19.44
C ASN A 207 -1.31 -5.81 -19.56
N LYS A 208 -1.38 -7.11 -19.23
CA LYS A 208 -2.61 -7.91 -19.33
C LYS A 208 -3.77 -7.29 -18.57
N LYS A 209 -3.52 -6.82 -17.33
CA LYS A 209 -4.56 -6.19 -16.49
C LYS A 209 -5.15 -4.93 -17.12
N THR A 210 -4.32 -4.07 -17.70
CA THR A 210 -4.77 -2.85 -18.39
C THR A 210 -5.55 -3.18 -19.66
N ALA A 211 -5.09 -4.16 -20.46
CA ALA A 211 -5.79 -4.60 -21.66
C ALA A 211 -7.20 -5.15 -21.35
N GLU A 212 -7.31 -6.00 -20.32
CA GLU A 212 -8.58 -6.55 -19.86
C GLU A 212 -9.52 -5.46 -19.31
N MET A 213 -8.98 -4.47 -18.58
CA MET A 213 -9.76 -3.34 -18.05
C MET A 213 -10.30 -2.45 -19.18
N ASN A 214 -9.47 -2.19 -20.20
CA ASN A 214 -9.90 -1.44 -21.38
C ASN A 214 -10.95 -2.21 -22.20
N ALA A 215 -10.82 -3.55 -22.30
CA ALA A 215 -11.85 -4.38 -22.92
C ALA A 215 -13.21 -4.28 -22.17
N ALA A 216 -13.18 -4.26 -20.82
CA ALA A 216 -14.39 -4.06 -20.01
C ALA A 216 -15.00 -2.67 -20.22
N HIS A 217 -14.16 -1.62 -20.29
CA HIS A 217 -14.62 -0.26 -20.58
C HIS A 217 -15.34 -0.17 -21.94
N MET A 218 -14.69 -0.69 -22.99
CA MET A 218 -15.27 -0.71 -24.34
C MET A 218 -16.56 -1.54 -24.41
N ALA A 219 -16.70 -2.59 -23.58
CA ALA A 219 -17.93 -3.35 -23.47
C ALA A 219 -19.06 -2.53 -22.82
N LEU A 220 -18.76 -1.79 -21.75
CA LEU A 220 -19.70 -0.91 -21.06
C LEU A 220 -20.25 0.21 -21.94
N GLU A 221 -19.43 0.76 -22.84
CA GLU A 221 -19.87 1.76 -23.82
C GLU A 221 -20.88 1.22 -24.82
N LYS A 222 -20.78 -0.08 -25.16
CA LYS A 222 -21.68 -0.76 -26.10
C LYS A 222 -22.99 -1.27 -25.49
N ILE A 223 -22.98 -1.49 -24.17
CA ILE A 223 -24.14 -1.99 -23.39
C ILE A 223 -24.89 -0.79 -22.78
N LYS A 224 -25.22 0.21 -23.58
CA LYS A 224 -26.05 1.34 -23.15
C LYS A 224 -27.50 0.93 -23.02
#